data_381097eec51a6237a3c4655fb12d6c8e
#
_entry.id   381097eec51a6237a3c4655fb12d6c8e
#
_cell.length_a   1.000
_cell.length_b   1.000
_cell.length_c   1.000
_cell.angle_alpha   90.00
_cell.angle_beta   90.00
_cell.angle_gamma   90.00
#
_symmetry.space_group_name_H-M   'P 1'
#
loop_
_entity.id
_entity.type
_entity.pdbx_description
1 polymer ?
#
loop_
_entity_poly.entity_id
_entity_poly.type
_entity_poly.pdbx_seq_one_letter_code
_entity_poly.pdbx_strand_id
1 'polypeptide(L)'
;IMGRPGPGQILGYIVLWGIAVALLRCQRWGQTRKILKKYINLIFAVATLLTAVLFSFAILSPHPVRGFELLCLDVGQGDGFLLRSGTTNILIDSGSSDQKKLGSRTLEPCLKSKGISRLDIAVVSHGDSDHISGLLYLLEQKMPIDLLILPGGGKGGEIYGQLEQLQTEAGGKTYYMHQGDKIK
;
A
#
# COMPACT_ATOMS: atom_id res chain seq x y z
N ILE A 1 -5.44 -0.90 -3.43
CA ILE A 1 -4.17 -0.83 -4.19
C ILE A 1 -3.68 -2.25 -4.40
N MET A 2 -3.78 -2.77 -5.62
CA MET A 2 -3.32 -4.13 -5.94
C MET A 2 -1.84 -4.10 -6.31
N GLY A 3 -0.99 -4.75 -5.51
CA GLY A 3 0.38 -5.04 -5.87
C GLY A 3 0.46 -6.17 -6.92
N ARG A 4 1.66 -6.42 -7.46
CA ARG A 4 1.89 -7.54 -8.39
C ARG A 4 1.67 -8.88 -7.65
N PRO A 5 0.82 -9.80 -8.15
CA PRO A 5 0.62 -11.07 -7.49
C PRO A 5 1.90 -11.90 -7.50
N GLY A 6 2.28 -12.46 -6.36
CA GLY A 6 3.41 -13.38 -6.25
C GLY A 6 3.16 -14.73 -6.94
N PRO A 7 4.23 -15.50 -7.26
CA PRO A 7 4.09 -16.78 -7.95
C PRO A 7 3.14 -17.77 -7.28
N GLY A 8 3.11 -17.80 -5.94
CA GLY A 8 2.19 -18.65 -5.17
C GLY A 8 0.73 -18.25 -5.31
N GLN A 9 0.45 -16.98 -5.48
CA GLN A 9 -0.91 -16.45 -5.70
C GLN A 9 -1.40 -16.81 -7.10
N ILE A 10 -0.53 -16.74 -8.11
CA ILE A 10 -0.83 -17.15 -9.50
C ILE A 10 -1.13 -18.64 -9.54
N LEU A 11 -0.30 -19.49 -8.88
CA LEU A 11 -0.51 -20.93 -8.80
C LEU A 11 -1.83 -21.26 -8.11
N GLY A 12 -2.13 -20.59 -6.98
CA GLY A 12 -3.42 -20.73 -6.28
C GLY A 12 -4.61 -20.42 -7.19
N TYR A 13 -4.54 -19.33 -7.95
CA TYR A 13 -5.57 -18.96 -8.91
C TYR A 13 -5.79 -20.03 -10.00
N ILE A 14 -4.70 -20.57 -10.57
CA ILE A 14 -4.77 -21.62 -11.61
C ILE A 14 -5.39 -22.90 -11.04
N VAL A 15 -5.01 -23.31 -9.83
CA VAL A 15 -5.56 -24.51 -9.16
C VAL A 15 -7.06 -24.33 -8.91
N LEU A 16 -7.47 -23.17 -8.41
CA LEU A 16 -8.87 -22.87 -8.15
C LEU A 16 -9.71 -22.85 -9.42
N TRP A 17 -9.19 -22.27 -10.49
CA TRP A 17 -9.85 -22.28 -11.80
C TRP A 17 -9.97 -23.70 -12.35
N GLY A 18 -8.94 -24.53 -12.20
CA GLY A 18 -8.95 -25.95 -12.55
C GLY A 18 -10.02 -26.74 -11.80
N ILE A 19 -10.13 -26.53 -10.48
CA ILE A 19 -11.18 -27.15 -9.65
C ILE A 19 -12.56 -26.68 -10.09
N ALA A 20 -12.76 -25.38 -10.34
CA ALA A 20 -14.02 -24.82 -10.82
C ALA A 20 -14.45 -25.45 -12.15
N VAL A 21 -13.54 -25.56 -13.11
CA VAL A 21 -13.82 -26.20 -14.41
C VAL A 21 -14.12 -27.70 -14.27
N ALA A 22 -13.39 -28.40 -13.39
CA ALA A 22 -13.62 -29.84 -13.12
C ALA A 22 -15.00 -30.07 -12.52
N LEU A 23 -15.41 -29.23 -11.58
CA LEU A 23 -16.74 -29.31 -10.95
C LEU A 23 -17.87 -28.96 -11.93
N LEU A 24 -17.69 -27.98 -12.82
CA LEU A 24 -18.64 -27.65 -13.89
C LEU A 24 -18.78 -28.81 -14.91
N ARG A 25 -17.70 -29.52 -15.21
CA ARG A 25 -17.76 -30.74 -16.04
C ARG A 25 -18.47 -31.90 -15.34
N CYS A 26 -18.22 -32.06 -14.03
CA CYS A 26 -18.90 -33.10 -13.24
C CYS A 26 -20.42 -32.88 -13.12
N GLN A 27 -20.89 -31.63 -13.15
CA GLN A 27 -22.33 -31.31 -13.21
C GLN A 27 -23.02 -31.77 -14.51
N ARG A 28 -22.27 -31.95 -15.60
CA ARG A 28 -22.80 -32.44 -16.88
C ARG A 28 -22.95 -33.96 -16.94
N TRP A 29 -22.32 -34.70 -16.02
CA TRP A 29 -22.35 -36.16 -15.96
C TRP A 29 -23.33 -36.62 -14.88
N GLY A 30 -24.49 -37.05 -15.32
CA GLY A 30 -25.39 -37.91 -14.55
C GLY A 30 -26.69 -37.26 -14.06
N GLN A 31 -27.77 -38.00 -14.25
CA GLN A 31 -29.07 -37.78 -13.61
C GLN A 31 -28.98 -37.99 -12.08
N THR A 32 -28.25 -37.14 -11.39
CA THR A 32 -28.21 -37.17 -9.93
C THR A 32 -29.51 -36.60 -9.36
N ARG A 33 -30.09 -37.30 -8.35
CA ARG A 33 -31.33 -36.92 -7.66
C ARG A 33 -31.27 -35.45 -7.25
N LYS A 34 -32.36 -34.70 -7.35
CA LYS A 34 -32.50 -33.25 -7.07
C LYS A 34 -31.82 -32.80 -5.75
N ILE A 35 -31.86 -33.67 -4.74
CA ILE A 35 -31.26 -33.42 -3.42
C ILE A 35 -29.75 -33.36 -3.51
N LEU A 36 -29.09 -34.27 -4.20
CA LEU A 36 -27.66 -34.32 -4.35
C LEU A 36 -27.10 -33.10 -5.13
N LYS A 37 -27.85 -32.66 -6.16
CA LYS A 37 -27.55 -31.42 -6.91
C LYS A 37 -27.55 -30.18 -6.00
N LYS A 38 -28.52 -30.09 -5.08
CA LYS A 38 -28.61 -28.96 -4.14
C LYS A 38 -27.40 -28.89 -3.22
N TYR A 39 -26.94 -30.03 -2.68
CA TYR A 39 -25.72 -30.04 -1.83
C TYR A 39 -24.44 -29.79 -2.61
N ILE A 40 -24.33 -30.31 -3.83
CA ILE A 40 -23.17 -30.03 -4.70
C ILE A 40 -23.09 -28.52 -5.03
N ASN A 41 -24.22 -27.88 -5.38
CA ASN A 41 -24.25 -26.44 -5.65
C ASN A 41 -23.92 -25.61 -4.41
N LEU A 42 -24.38 -26.02 -3.23
CA LEU A 42 -24.06 -25.34 -1.97
C LEU A 42 -22.56 -25.46 -1.64
N ILE A 43 -21.99 -26.66 -1.74
CA ILE A 43 -20.54 -26.88 -1.52
C ILE A 43 -19.74 -26.05 -2.52
N PHE A 44 -20.15 -25.98 -3.77
CA PHE A 44 -19.50 -25.17 -4.79
C PHE A 44 -19.57 -23.67 -4.46
N ALA A 45 -20.72 -23.16 -4.05
CA ALA A 45 -20.88 -21.75 -3.67
C ALA A 45 -20.02 -21.40 -2.44
N VAL A 46 -19.99 -22.28 -1.43
CA VAL A 46 -19.16 -22.09 -0.22
C VAL A 46 -17.67 -22.15 -0.58
N ALA A 47 -17.24 -23.10 -1.39
CA ALA A 47 -15.85 -23.19 -1.84
C ALA A 47 -15.43 -21.94 -2.63
N THR A 48 -16.27 -21.46 -3.54
CA THR A 48 -16.00 -20.24 -4.32
C THR A 48 -15.91 -19.00 -3.41
N LEU A 49 -16.80 -18.89 -2.42
CA LEU A 49 -16.77 -17.79 -1.46
C LEU A 49 -15.49 -17.84 -0.60
N LEU A 50 -15.14 -19.00 -0.05
CA LEU A 50 -13.94 -19.21 0.73
C LEU A 50 -12.67 -18.86 -0.06
N THR A 51 -12.61 -19.26 -1.31
CA THR A 51 -11.46 -18.97 -2.17
C THR A 51 -11.37 -17.48 -2.51
N ALA A 52 -12.50 -16.82 -2.76
CA ALA A 52 -12.54 -15.37 -2.97
C ALA A 52 -12.06 -14.61 -1.72
N VAL A 53 -12.48 -15.04 -0.52
CA VAL A 53 -12.04 -14.44 0.74
C VAL A 53 -10.55 -14.65 0.98
N LEU A 54 -10.03 -15.88 0.80
CA LEU A 54 -8.61 -16.19 0.96
C LEU A 54 -7.74 -15.42 -0.06
N PHE A 55 -8.20 -15.30 -1.28
CA PHE A 55 -7.53 -14.54 -2.33
C PHE A 55 -7.50 -13.04 -2.01
N SER A 56 -8.63 -12.48 -1.56
CA SER A 56 -8.70 -11.10 -1.11
C SER A 56 -7.78 -10.84 0.08
N PHE A 57 -7.74 -11.75 1.06
CA PHE A 57 -6.83 -11.66 2.20
C PHE A 57 -5.36 -11.70 1.75
N ALA A 58 -5.00 -12.59 0.83
CA ALA A 58 -3.63 -12.71 0.32
C ALA A 58 -3.17 -11.45 -0.45
N ILE A 59 -4.09 -10.80 -1.18
CA ILE A 59 -3.77 -9.55 -1.90
C ILE A 59 -3.66 -8.35 -0.94
N LEU A 60 -4.53 -8.29 0.07
CA LEU A 60 -4.59 -7.17 1.01
C LEU A 60 -3.56 -7.30 2.14
N SER A 61 -2.95 -8.47 2.30
CA SER A 61 -1.92 -8.69 3.33
C SER A 61 -0.66 -7.88 3.02
N PRO A 62 -0.07 -7.21 4.02
CA PRO A 62 1.21 -6.54 3.86
C PRO A 62 2.29 -7.52 3.37
N HIS A 63 3.16 -7.05 2.48
CA HIS A 63 4.30 -7.84 2.00
C HIS A 63 5.54 -7.49 2.82
N PRO A 64 5.87 -8.24 3.88
CA PRO A 64 7.01 -7.95 4.73
C PRO A 64 8.31 -8.14 3.96
N VAL A 65 9.25 -7.24 4.17
CA VAL A 65 10.61 -7.33 3.62
C VAL A 65 11.48 -8.14 4.58
N ARG A 66 12.26 -9.09 4.05
CA ARG A 66 13.27 -9.80 4.85
C ARG A 66 14.51 -8.91 4.97
N GLY A 67 14.76 -8.40 6.19
CA GLY A 67 15.86 -7.49 6.45
C GLY A 67 15.48 -6.04 6.19
N PHE A 68 16.32 -5.32 5.46
CA PHE A 68 16.24 -3.90 5.25
C PHE A 68 16.30 -3.57 3.76
N GLU A 69 15.39 -2.76 3.26
CA GLU A 69 15.36 -2.26 1.87
C GLU A 69 15.36 -0.72 1.91
N LEU A 70 16.34 -0.11 1.25
CA LEU A 70 16.34 1.32 0.94
C LEU A 70 16.15 1.49 -0.55
N LEU A 71 15.10 2.19 -0.94
CA LEU A 71 14.79 2.51 -2.31
C LEU A 71 14.94 4.02 -2.51
N CYS A 72 15.83 4.42 -3.43
CA CYS A 72 15.89 5.78 -3.94
C CYS A 72 14.82 5.93 -5.03
N LEU A 73 13.95 6.91 -4.88
CA LEU A 73 12.89 7.19 -5.84
C LEU A 73 13.43 8.02 -7.00
N ASP A 74 13.01 7.70 -8.21
CA ASP A 74 13.33 8.51 -9.38
C ASP A 74 12.40 9.75 -9.42
N VAL A 75 12.83 10.75 -8.66
CA VAL A 75 12.06 11.99 -8.50
C VAL A 75 12.52 13.11 -9.43
N GLY A 76 13.58 12.89 -10.24
CA GLY A 76 14.20 13.93 -11.04
C GLY A 76 14.99 14.91 -10.15
N GLN A 77 14.72 16.20 -10.26
CA GLN A 77 15.37 17.22 -9.44
C GLN A 77 14.64 17.36 -8.09
N GLY A 78 15.14 16.66 -7.07
CA GLY A 78 14.57 16.59 -5.72
C GLY A 78 15.07 15.36 -4.97
N ASP A 79 14.47 15.09 -3.81
CA ASP A 79 14.83 13.95 -2.97
C ASP A 79 13.62 13.08 -2.65
N GLY A 80 13.86 11.77 -2.54
CA GLY A 80 12.84 10.83 -2.14
C GLY A 80 13.40 9.45 -1.84
N PHE A 81 13.16 8.94 -0.63
CA PHE A 81 13.64 7.64 -0.18
C PHE A 81 12.52 6.87 0.50
N LEU A 82 12.38 5.62 0.15
CA LEU A 82 11.50 4.68 0.82
C LEU A 82 12.35 3.65 1.56
N LEU A 83 12.20 3.64 2.88
CA LEU A 83 12.87 2.72 3.79
C LEU A 83 11.87 1.66 4.26
N ARG A 84 12.26 0.38 4.19
CA ARG A 84 11.40 -0.72 4.60
C ARG A 84 12.15 -1.71 5.47
N SER A 85 11.52 -2.15 6.55
CA SER A 85 12.04 -3.23 7.40
C SER A 85 10.88 -4.02 8.00
N GLY A 86 10.82 -5.32 7.74
CA GLY A 86 9.65 -6.11 8.11
C GLY A 86 8.38 -5.57 7.46
N THR A 87 7.43 -5.13 8.26
CA THR A 87 6.18 -4.48 7.82
C THR A 87 6.24 -2.96 7.90
N THR A 88 7.30 -2.39 8.45
CA THR A 88 7.47 -0.94 8.64
C THR A 88 7.91 -0.28 7.34
N ASN A 89 7.22 0.79 6.96
CA ASN A 89 7.46 1.57 5.76
C ASN A 89 7.65 3.04 6.15
N ILE A 90 8.81 3.60 5.85
CA ILE A 90 9.18 4.98 6.16
C ILE A 90 9.47 5.71 4.86
N LEU A 91 8.78 6.81 4.62
CA LEU A 91 9.05 7.72 3.52
C LEU A 91 9.90 8.87 4.04
N ILE A 92 11.04 9.15 3.40
CA ILE A 92 11.91 10.28 3.75
C ILE A 92 11.97 11.17 2.54
N ASP A 93 11.46 12.36 2.64
CA ASP A 93 11.20 13.29 1.55
C ASP A 93 10.47 12.61 0.37
N SER A 94 9.94 13.33 -0.52
CA SER A 94 9.34 12.82 -1.77
C SER A 94 8.87 14.00 -2.59
N GLY A 95 9.80 14.78 -3.05
CA GLY A 95 9.48 15.97 -3.81
C GLY A 95 10.24 16.05 -5.12
N SER A 96 9.80 16.97 -5.97
CA SER A 96 10.46 17.28 -7.23
C SER A 96 10.13 18.70 -7.66
N SER A 97 11.15 19.41 -8.15
CA SER A 97 10.98 20.74 -8.72
C SER A 97 10.62 20.69 -10.22
N ASP A 98 10.93 19.60 -10.91
CA ASP A 98 10.71 19.44 -12.35
C ASP A 98 9.54 18.48 -12.69
N GLN A 99 9.20 17.54 -11.83
CA GLN A 99 8.12 16.58 -12.05
C GLN A 99 6.80 17.00 -11.36
N LYS A 100 6.01 17.88 -11.99
CA LYS A 100 4.73 18.37 -11.44
C LYS A 100 3.71 17.30 -11.03
N LYS A 101 3.83 16.07 -11.55
CA LYS A 101 2.93 14.94 -11.25
C LYS A 101 3.66 13.79 -10.54
N LEU A 102 4.73 14.09 -9.79
CA LEU A 102 5.51 13.09 -9.08
C LEU A 102 4.64 12.17 -8.24
N GLY A 103 3.76 12.73 -7.42
CA GLY A 103 2.88 11.98 -6.51
C GLY A 103 2.08 10.90 -7.25
N SER A 104 1.39 11.27 -8.31
CA SER A 104 0.49 10.36 -9.06
C SER A 104 1.20 9.45 -10.06
N ARG A 105 2.35 9.86 -10.62
CA ARG A 105 3.03 9.09 -11.68
C ARG A 105 4.16 8.21 -11.17
N THR A 106 4.82 8.60 -10.11
CA THR A 106 6.00 7.91 -9.58
C THR A 106 5.77 7.36 -8.18
N LEU A 107 5.40 8.21 -7.22
CA LEU A 107 5.34 7.84 -5.81
C LEU A 107 4.19 6.85 -5.53
N GLU A 108 2.96 7.20 -5.87
CA GLU A 108 1.80 6.35 -5.64
C GLU A 108 1.91 4.99 -6.35
N PRO A 109 2.28 4.91 -7.66
CA PRO A 109 2.52 3.63 -8.32
C PRO A 109 3.65 2.81 -7.69
N CYS A 110 4.72 3.46 -7.22
CA CYS A 110 5.80 2.79 -6.51
C CYS A 110 5.30 2.14 -5.22
N LEU A 111 4.60 2.88 -4.36
CA LEU A 111 4.01 2.36 -3.12
C LEU A 111 3.04 1.21 -3.42
N LYS A 112 2.18 1.37 -4.43
CA LYS A 112 1.25 0.34 -4.89
C LYS A 112 1.96 -0.94 -5.34
N SER A 113 3.05 -0.81 -6.10
CA SER A 113 3.82 -1.96 -6.59
C SER A 113 4.46 -2.76 -5.47
N LYS A 114 4.74 -2.11 -4.34
CA LYS A 114 5.30 -2.71 -3.12
C LYS A 114 4.23 -3.22 -2.16
N GLY A 115 2.93 -3.07 -2.49
CA GLY A 115 1.82 -3.45 -1.61
C GLY A 115 1.66 -2.54 -0.39
N ILE A 116 2.18 -1.31 -0.46
CA ILE A 116 2.11 -0.34 0.63
C ILE A 116 0.84 0.48 0.48
N SER A 117 -0.09 0.33 1.41
CA SER A 117 -1.35 1.07 1.49
C SER A 117 -1.38 2.08 2.63
N ARG A 118 -0.37 2.05 3.51
CA ARG A 118 -0.15 3.01 4.61
C ARG A 118 1.36 3.17 4.83
N LEU A 119 1.73 4.33 5.35
CA LEU A 119 3.07 4.60 5.83
C LEU A 119 3.06 4.65 7.37
N ASP A 120 4.04 4.02 7.99
CA ASP A 120 4.21 4.12 9.44
C ASP A 120 4.78 5.47 9.82
N ILE A 121 5.73 5.96 9.02
CA ILE A 121 6.37 7.27 9.24
C ILE A 121 6.59 7.97 7.90
N ALA A 122 6.32 9.27 7.85
CA ALA A 122 6.83 10.17 6.82
C ALA A 122 7.72 11.23 7.46
N VAL A 123 8.91 11.43 6.93
CA VAL A 123 9.90 12.40 7.43
C VAL A 123 10.12 13.46 6.38
N VAL A 124 10.04 14.72 6.78
CA VAL A 124 10.36 15.87 5.93
C VAL A 124 11.63 16.52 6.46
N SER A 125 12.65 16.64 5.59
CA SER A 125 13.90 17.32 5.94
C SER A 125 13.72 18.83 5.99
N HIS A 126 13.01 19.39 5.00
CA HIS A 126 12.67 20.81 4.94
C HIS A 126 11.44 21.05 4.00
N GLY A 127 10.92 22.27 4.02
CA GLY A 127 9.62 22.60 3.42
C GLY A 127 9.64 22.97 1.92
N ASP A 128 10.75 22.75 1.21
CA ASP A 128 10.83 23.11 -0.21
C ASP A 128 10.10 22.09 -1.09
N SER A 129 9.56 22.53 -2.21
CA SER A 129 8.68 21.72 -3.06
C SER A 129 9.34 20.44 -3.60
N ASP A 130 10.66 20.48 -3.80
CA ASP A 130 11.48 19.36 -4.26
C ASP A 130 11.71 18.29 -3.18
N HIS A 131 11.20 18.50 -1.94
CA HIS A 131 11.21 17.54 -0.84
C HIS A 131 9.82 17.10 -0.41
N ILE A 132 8.78 17.92 -0.66
CA ILE A 132 7.45 17.66 -0.09
C ILE A 132 6.33 17.45 -1.10
N SER A 133 6.50 17.78 -2.39
CA SER A 133 5.39 17.81 -3.37
C SER A 133 4.69 16.45 -3.54
N GLY A 134 5.42 15.34 -3.43
CA GLY A 134 4.85 14.01 -3.45
C GLY A 134 4.12 13.64 -2.16
N LEU A 135 4.67 14.02 -1.01
CA LEU A 135 4.02 13.81 0.29
C LEU A 135 2.72 14.61 0.38
N LEU A 136 2.73 15.86 -0.07
CA LEU A 136 1.54 16.70 -0.13
C LEU A 136 0.43 16.02 -0.94
N TYR A 137 0.77 15.50 -2.13
CA TYR A 137 -0.17 14.72 -2.93
C TYR A 137 -0.73 13.50 -2.17
N LEU A 138 0.11 12.73 -1.47
CA LEU A 138 -0.36 11.56 -0.72
C LEU A 138 -1.35 11.95 0.39
N LEU A 139 -1.07 13.03 1.11
CA LEU A 139 -1.95 13.55 2.16
C LEU A 139 -3.27 14.06 1.58
N GLU A 140 -3.26 14.77 0.45
CA GLU A 140 -4.46 15.21 -0.27
C GLU A 140 -5.32 14.00 -0.72
N GLN A 141 -4.69 12.88 -1.09
CA GLN A 141 -5.38 11.63 -1.41
C GLN A 141 -5.78 10.83 -0.14
N LYS A 142 -5.62 11.40 1.05
CA LYS A 142 -5.93 10.79 2.35
C LYS A 142 -5.24 9.43 2.55
N MET A 143 -4.00 9.30 2.07
CA MET A 143 -3.20 8.12 2.35
C MET A 143 -2.93 8.05 3.85
N PRO A 144 -3.20 6.91 4.52
CA PRO A 144 -2.93 6.78 5.94
C PRO A 144 -1.43 6.87 6.23
N ILE A 145 -1.03 7.83 7.07
CA ILE A 145 0.33 8.01 7.59
C ILE A 145 0.20 8.11 9.12
N ASP A 146 0.82 7.19 9.86
CA ASP A 146 0.65 7.17 11.30
C ASP A 146 1.35 8.34 11.98
N LEU A 147 2.58 8.63 11.55
CA LEU A 147 3.40 9.69 12.11
C LEU A 147 4.07 10.51 11.00
N LEU A 148 3.73 11.79 10.94
CA LEU A 148 4.45 12.78 10.15
C LEU A 148 5.49 13.47 11.02
N ILE A 149 6.75 13.48 10.58
CA ILE A 149 7.85 14.14 11.27
C ILE A 149 8.28 15.35 10.46
N LEU A 150 8.19 16.51 11.10
CA LEU A 150 8.60 17.80 10.58
C LEU A 150 9.79 18.33 11.36
N PRO A 151 10.69 19.15 10.75
CA PRO A 151 11.80 19.74 11.47
C PRO A 151 11.35 20.77 12.50
N GLY A 152 11.77 20.59 13.73
CA GLY A 152 11.56 21.55 14.81
C GLY A 152 12.46 22.78 14.66
N GLY A 153 11.88 23.97 14.63
CA GLY A 153 12.61 25.23 14.50
C GLY A 153 12.89 25.69 13.07
N GLY A 154 12.32 25.01 12.07
CA GLY A 154 12.46 25.38 10.66
C GLY A 154 11.63 26.60 10.27
N LYS A 155 12.08 27.33 9.23
CA LYS A 155 11.38 28.49 8.64
C LYS A 155 10.20 28.09 7.72
N GLY A 156 9.63 26.88 7.88
CA GLY A 156 8.59 26.34 6.99
C GLY A 156 7.15 26.73 7.34
N GLY A 157 6.95 27.72 8.19
CA GLY A 157 5.72 28.21 8.79
C GLY A 157 4.38 27.81 8.15
N GLU A 158 4.05 28.33 6.99
CA GLU A 158 2.75 28.08 6.33
C GLU A 158 2.64 26.66 5.76
N ILE A 159 3.68 26.16 5.11
CA ILE A 159 3.65 24.82 4.48
C ILE A 159 3.60 23.69 5.53
N TYR A 160 4.28 23.86 6.66
CA TYR A 160 4.19 22.88 7.75
C TYR A 160 2.82 22.86 8.39
N GLY A 161 2.18 24.04 8.53
CA GLY A 161 0.79 24.12 8.98
C GLY A 161 -0.18 23.41 8.02
N GLN A 162 0.01 23.56 6.71
CA GLN A 162 -0.78 22.82 5.71
C GLN A 162 -0.58 21.30 5.80
N LEU A 163 0.67 20.84 5.90
CA LEU A 163 0.97 19.41 6.05
C LEU A 163 0.37 18.84 7.34
N GLU A 164 0.48 19.56 8.47
CA GLU A 164 -0.10 19.16 9.75
C GLU A 164 -1.62 19.10 9.71
N GLN A 165 -2.26 20.07 9.06
CA GLN A 165 -3.71 20.08 8.87
C GLN A 165 -4.16 18.84 8.07
N LEU A 166 -3.57 18.59 6.90
CA LEU A 166 -3.89 17.44 6.06
C LEU A 166 -3.64 16.12 6.78
N GLN A 167 -2.54 16.02 7.54
CA GLN A 167 -2.21 14.86 8.36
C GLN A 167 -3.28 14.61 9.45
N THR A 168 -3.73 15.66 10.10
CA THR A 168 -4.79 15.59 11.12
C THR A 168 -6.13 15.17 10.50
N GLU A 169 -6.47 15.71 9.32
CA GLU A 169 -7.67 15.31 8.58
C GLU A 169 -7.63 13.85 8.11
N ALA A 170 -6.43 13.31 7.85
CA ALA A 170 -6.22 11.89 7.55
C ALA A 170 -6.19 10.99 8.80
N GLY A 171 -6.26 11.56 10.02
CA GLY A 171 -6.27 10.83 11.29
C GLY A 171 -4.90 10.43 11.81
N GLY A 172 -3.81 10.94 11.23
CA GLY A 172 -2.43 10.70 11.67
C GLY A 172 -1.95 11.72 12.72
N LYS A 173 -0.73 11.51 13.20
CA LYS A 173 -0.08 12.39 14.18
C LYS A 173 1.07 13.15 13.53
N THR A 174 1.36 14.35 14.05
CA THR A 174 2.54 15.15 13.65
C THR A 174 3.47 15.31 14.84
N TYR A 175 4.77 15.21 14.60
CA TYR A 175 5.81 15.45 15.58
C TYR A 175 6.88 16.38 15.00
N TYR A 176 7.24 17.40 15.75
CA TYR A 176 8.33 18.33 15.41
C TYR A 176 9.64 17.86 16.05
N MET A 177 10.53 17.35 15.22
CA MET A 177 11.80 16.75 15.64
C MET A 177 12.90 17.80 15.82
N HIS A 178 13.64 17.70 16.90
CA HIS A 178 14.79 18.55 17.23
C HIS A 178 16.08 17.74 17.26
N GLN A 179 17.22 18.45 17.22
CA GLN A 179 18.52 17.80 17.31
C GLN A 179 18.65 17.01 18.61
N GLY A 180 18.98 15.74 18.51
CA GLY A 180 19.12 14.82 19.63
C GLY A 180 17.91 13.93 19.91
N ASP A 181 16.74 14.21 19.29
CA ASP A 181 15.58 13.35 19.39
C ASP A 181 15.83 11.98 18.75
N LYS A 182 15.15 10.96 19.29
CA LYS A 182 15.27 9.59 18.83
C LYS A 182 13.88 8.99 18.66
N ILE A 183 13.65 8.37 17.51
CA ILE A 183 12.47 7.54 17.27
C ILE A 183 12.80 6.12 17.77
N LYS A 184 11.95 5.55 18.63
CA LYS A 184 12.10 4.18 19.13
C LYS A 184 10.96 3.30 18.62
#